data_a6fb2428aaba1edcec9ed1a3a4e3a081
#
_entry.id   a6fb2428aaba1edcec9ed1a3a4e3a081
#
_cell.length_a   1.000
_cell.length_b   1.000
_cell.length_c   1.000
_cell.angle_alpha   90.00
_cell.angle_beta   90.00
_cell.angle_gamma   90.00
#
_symmetry.space_group_name_H-M   'P 1'
#
loop_
_entity.id
_entity.type
_entity.pdbx_description
1 polymer ?
#
loop_
_entity_poly.entity_id
_entity_poly.type
_entity_poly.pdbx_seq_one_letter_code
_entity_poly.pdbx_strand_id
1 'polypeptide(L)'
;MRFSKRPSVDAQAVEDASGAVLYARDLNAQGRKGMIFGPLDMDLAPRQLAVIHGPAGAGKSALLLALCGRFRRTRGTLIIDGIDAMAEPYRAIQRTSVARIGDYVVPEDRLTLNESVAERCHLDAVNLKKAESRVRQIEEIVG
;
A
#
# COMPACT_ATOMS: atom_id res chain seq x y z
N MET A 1 -10.52 -2.54 29.27
CA MET A 1 -9.89 -2.57 27.94
C MET A 1 -10.93 -3.11 26.95
N ARG A 2 -11.55 -2.25 26.11
CA ARG A 2 -12.52 -2.70 25.13
C ARG A 2 -11.76 -3.21 23.90
N PHE A 3 -11.75 -4.52 23.69
CA PHE A 3 -11.32 -5.08 22.41
C PHE A 3 -12.30 -4.61 21.33
N SER A 4 -11.88 -3.69 20.49
CA SER A 4 -12.62 -3.34 19.28
C SER A 4 -12.71 -4.61 18.42
N LYS A 5 -13.94 -5.04 18.12
CA LYS A 5 -14.22 -6.16 17.22
C LYS A 5 -13.49 -5.88 15.90
N ARG A 6 -12.67 -6.83 15.43
CA ARG A 6 -12.06 -6.72 14.09
C ARG A 6 -13.19 -6.50 13.09
N PRO A 7 -13.03 -5.56 12.14
CA PRO A 7 -14.00 -5.43 11.06
C PRO A 7 -14.14 -6.79 10.35
N SER A 8 -15.36 -7.17 10.05
CA SER A 8 -15.64 -8.33 9.19
C SER A 8 -15.27 -7.96 7.75
N VAL A 9 -14.78 -8.94 6.98
CA VAL A 9 -14.57 -8.76 5.53
C VAL A 9 -15.91 -8.33 4.91
N ASP A 10 -15.90 -7.25 4.16
CA ASP A 10 -17.04 -6.79 3.38
C ASP A 10 -17.10 -7.56 2.06
N ALA A 11 -17.89 -8.63 2.05
CA ALA A 11 -18.02 -9.52 0.90
C ALA A 11 -18.61 -8.79 -0.32
N GLN A 12 -19.52 -7.85 -0.12
CA GLN A 12 -20.10 -7.07 -1.20
C GLN A 12 -19.05 -6.15 -1.84
N ALA A 13 -18.24 -5.46 -1.02
CA ALA A 13 -17.17 -4.61 -1.54
C ALA A 13 -16.10 -5.42 -2.30
N VAL A 14 -15.82 -6.65 -1.90
CA VAL A 14 -14.91 -7.55 -2.63
C VAL A 14 -15.50 -7.97 -3.98
N GLU A 15 -16.81 -8.22 -4.05
CA GLU A 15 -17.51 -8.54 -5.29
C GLU A 15 -17.56 -7.33 -6.24
N ASP A 16 -17.89 -6.15 -5.72
CA ASP A 16 -17.91 -4.88 -6.47
C ASP A 16 -16.52 -4.50 -7.03
N ALA A 17 -15.46 -4.92 -6.34
CA ALA A 17 -14.07 -4.73 -6.76
C ALA A 17 -13.61 -5.71 -7.86
N SER A 18 -14.50 -6.57 -8.37
CA SER A 18 -14.15 -7.59 -9.37
C SER A 18 -13.50 -6.97 -10.60
N GLY A 19 -12.29 -7.44 -10.94
CA GLY A 19 -11.49 -6.94 -12.06
C GLY A 19 -10.59 -5.75 -11.75
N ALA A 20 -10.69 -5.11 -10.59
CA ALA A 20 -9.77 -4.07 -10.14
C ALA A 20 -8.63 -4.67 -9.31
N VAL A 21 -7.41 -4.15 -9.47
CA VAL A 21 -6.30 -4.46 -8.55
C VAL A 21 -6.35 -3.57 -7.31
N LEU A 22 -7.01 -2.43 -7.42
CA LEU A 22 -7.27 -1.52 -6.31
C LEU A 22 -8.66 -0.93 -6.49
N TYR A 23 -9.47 -1.03 -5.45
CA TYR A 23 -10.81 -0.47 -5.37
C TYR A 23 -10.93 0.28 -4.05
N ALA A 24 -11.33 1.55 -4.12
CA ALA A 24 -11.52 2.41 -2.96
C ALA A 24 -12.87 3.13 -3.05
N ARG A 25 -13.58 3.21 -1.91
CA ARG A 25 -14.81 4.00 -1.78
C ARG A 25 -14.81 4.75 -0.47
N ASP A 26 -15.20 6.01 -0.54
CA ASP A 26 -15.19 6.94 0.60
C ASP A 26 -13.86 6.90 1.37
N LEU A 27 -12.75 6.65 0.65
CA LEU A 27 -11.45 6.49 1.29
C LEU A 27 -10.98 7.84 1.82
N ASN A 28 -10.77 7.91 3.13
CA ASN A 28 -10.40 9.15 3.80
C ASN A 28 -9.52 8.91 5.01
N ALA A 29 -8.89 9.96 5.50
CA ALA A 29 -8.18 9.95 6.77
C ALA A 29 -8.28 11.28 7.49
N GLN A 30 -8.49 11.20 8.81
CA GLN A 30 -8.56 12.37 9.69
C GLN A 30 -7.42 12.39 10.70
N GLY A 31 -6.84 13.55 10.89
CA GLY A 31 -5.84 13.85 11.92
C GLY A 31 -6.41 14.73 13.03
N ARG A 32 -5.55 15.11 13.97
CA ARG A 32 -5.92 16.02 15.06
C ARG A 32 -6.32 17.43 14.56
N LYS A 33 -5.77 17.84 13.43
CA LYS A 33 -5.97 19.18 12.84
C LYS A 33 -7.01 19.19 11.71
N GLY A 34 -7.73 18.10 11.48
CA GLY A 34 -8.73 17.97 10.43
C GLY A 34 -8.43 16.86 9.42
N MET A 35 -9.02 16.96 8.24
CA MET A 35 -8.87 16.02 7.15
C MET A 35 -7.42 16.00 6.66
N ILE A 36 -6.87 14.80 6.49
CA ILE A 36 -5.55 14.59 5.91
C ILE A 36 -5.68 14.40 4.41
N PHE A 37 -6.63 13.56 3.97
CA PHE A 37 -7.02 13.35 2.58
C PHE A 37 -8.44 12.79 2.49
N GLY A 38 -9.02 12.84 1.31
CA GLY A 38 -10.35 12.29 0.97
C GLY A 38 -11.51 13.21 1.37
N PRO A 39 -12.77 12.69 1.31
CA PRO A 39 -13.10 11.37 0.77
C PRO A 39 -12.79 11.24 -0.71
N LEU A 40 -12.43 10.06 -1.16
CA LEU A 40 -12.21 9.77 -2.57
C LEU A 40 -12.66 8.36 -2.94
N ASP A 41 -13.08 8.21 -4.19
CA ASP A 41 -13.36 6.94 -4.85
C ASP A 41 -12.33 6.71 -5.95
N MET A 42 -11.87 5.47 -6.11
CA MET A 42 -10.87 5.12 -7.09
C MET A 42 -10.97 3.65 -7.47
N ASP A 43 -10.92 3.39 -8.78
CA ASP A 43 -10.76 2.05 -9.34
C ASP A 43 -9.51 2.02 -10.20
N LEU A 44 -8.67 1.02 -10.00
CA LEU A 44 -7.46 0.80 -10.77
C LEU A 44 -7.44 -0.62 -11.29
N ALA A 45 -7.55 -0.78 -12.60
CA ALA A 45 -7.45 -2.07 -13.25
C ALA A 45 -5.98 -2.51 -13.42
N PRO A 46 -5.72 -3.81 -13.69
CA PRO A 46 -4.37 -4.29 -14.02
C PRO A 46 -3.71 -3.47 -15.15
N ARG A 47 -2.42 -3.19 -15.00
CA ARG A 47 -1.60 -2.42 -15.96
C ARG A 47 -1.97 -0.96 -16.13
N GLN A 48 -2.83 -0.40 -15.31
CA GLN A 48 -3.10 1.03 -15.29
C GLN A 48 -2.09 1.76 -14.42
N LEU A 49 -1.82 3.01 -14.77
CA LEU A 49 -1.05 3.97 -14.00
C LEU A 49 -1.99 5.06 -13.48
N ALA A 50 -1.95 5.30 -12.18
CA ALA A 50 -2.62 6.44 -11.56
C ALA A 50 -1.58 7.48 -11.11
N VAL A 51 -1.85 8.75 -11.40
CA VAL A 51 -1.01 9.87 -10.98
C VAL A 51 -1.78 10.74 -9.99
N ILE A 52 -1.21 10.91 -8.80
CA ILE A 52 -1.78 11.77 -7.75
C ILE A 52 -1.02 13.08 -7.73
N HIS A 53 -1.69 14.17 -8.09
CA HIS A 53 -1.12 15.52 -8.08
C HIS A 53 -1.87 16.46 -7.13
N GLY A 54 -1.27 17.57 -6.75
CA GLY A 54 -1.87 18.57 -5.87
C GLY A 54 -0.79 19.38 -5.13
N PRO A 55 -1.16 20.44 -4.41
CA PRO A 55 -0.24 21.31 -3.70
C PRO A 55 0.51 20.57 -2.57
N ALA A 56 1.57 21.19 -2.07
CA ALA A 56 2.26 20.72 -0.87
C ALA A 56 1.27 20.69 0.32
N GLY A 57 1.37 19.65 1.16
CA GLY A 57 0.46 19.49 2.31
C GLY A 57 -0.92 18.90 2.01
N ALA A 58 -1.27 18.64 0.73
CA ALA A 58 -2.58 18.07 0.36
C ALA A 58 -2.79 16.58 0.73
N GLY A 59 -1.90 15.99 1.50
CA GLY A 59 -2.04 14.60 1.96
C GLY A 59 -1.64 13.53 0.95
N LYS A 60 -0.98 13.87 -0.18
CA LYS A 60 -0.61 12.91 -1.23
C LYS A 60 0.19 11.71 -0.72
N SER A 61 1.19 11.95 0.11
CA SER A 61 2.02 10.87 0.70
C SER A 61 1.20 9.98 1.64
N ALA A 62 0.30 10.58 2.43
CA ALA A 62 -0.59 9.83 3.30
C ALA A 62 -1.59 8.99 2.49
N LEU A 63 -2.11 9.54 1.39
CA LEU A 63 -2.98 8.81 0.46
C LEU A 63 -2.24 7.64 -0.19
N LEU A 64 -1.01 7.83 -0.71
CA LEU A 64 -0.21 6.73 -1.26
C LEU A 64 0.03 5.62 -0.25
N LEU A 65 0.38 5.97 0.99
CA LEU A 65 0.53 4.98 2.07
C LEU A 65 -0.79 4.28 2.40
N ALA A 66 -1.92 5.01 2.36
CA ALA A 66 -3.24 4.43 2.59
C ALA A 66 -3.59 3.41 1.50
N LEU A 67 -3.42 3.77 0.22
CA LEU A 67 -3.66 2.88 -0.94
C LEU A 67 -2.77 1.62 -0.92
N CYS A 68 -1.63 1.67 -0.25
CA CYS A 68 -0.78 0.50 0.00
C CYS A 68 -1.10 -0.25 1.31
N GLY A 69 -2.18 0.10 2.01
CA GLY A 69 -2.57 -0.50 3.28
C GLY A 69 -1.66 -0.14 4.48
N ARG A 70 -0.77 0.86 4.32
CA ARG A 70 0.26 1.23 5.32
C ARG A 70 -0.08 2.46 6.17
N PHE A 71 -1.28 3.03 6.03
CA PHE A 71 -1.71 4.20 6.79
C PHE A 71 -2.84 3.87 7.77
N ARG A 72 -2.52 3.76 9.06
CA ARG A 72 -3.45 3.26 10.12
C ARG A 72 -4.71 4.10 10.34
N ARG A 73 -4.74 5.35 9.88
CA ARG A 73 -5.89 6.24 10.09
C ARG A 73 -6.85 6.26 8.92
N THR A 74 -6.66 5.35 7.97
CA THR A 74 -7.53 5.20 6.80
C THR A 74 -8.90 4.69 7.23
N ARG A 75 -9.94 5.24 6.62
CA ARG A 75 -11.34 4.86 6.75
C ARG A 75 -11.97 4.73 5.38
N GLY A 76 -13.14 4.15 5.30
CA GLY A 76 -13.82 3.81 4.06
C GLY A 76 -13.53 2.37 3.64
N THR A 77 -13.79 2.05 2.40
CA THR A 77 -13.52 0.73 1.81
C THR A 77 -12.24 0.77 1.01
N LEU A 78 -11.39 -0.25 1.17
CA LEU A 78 -10.18 -0.42 0.37
C LEU A 78 -9.96 -1.91 0.11
N ILE A 79 -10.12 -2.32 -1.14
CA ILE A 79 -9.83 -3.67 -1.61
C ILE A 79 -8.55 -3.63 -2.44
N ILE A 80 -7.60 -4.48 -2.12
CA ILE A 80 -6.32 -4.61 -2.82
C ILE A 80 -6.17 -6.06 -3.28
N ASP A 81 -6.14 -6.28 -4.58
CA ASP A 81 -6.05 -7.62 -5.18
C ASP A 81 -7.06 -8.61 -4.57
N GLY A 82 -8.32 -8.17 -4.44
CA GLY A 82 -9.42 -8.93 -3.86
C GLY A 82 -9.37 -9.09 -2.34
N ILE A 83 -8.47 -8.39 -1.64
CA ILE A 83 -8.33 -8.47 -0.18
C ILE A 83 -8.84 -7.18 0.46
N ASP A 84 -9.76 -7.29 1.41
CA ASP A 84 -10.20 -6.17 2.23
C ASP A 84 -9.06 -5.72 3.16
N ALA A 85 -8.47 -4.56 2.83
CA ALA A 85 -7.32 -4.03 3.56
C ALA A 85 -7.66 -3.56 4.99
N MET A 86 -8.94 -3.29 5.28
CA MET A 86 -9.37 -2.91 6.63
C MET A 86 -9.54 -4.15 7.52
N ALA A 87 -10.05 -5.24 6.97
CA ALA A 87 -10.25 -6.49 7.69
C ALA A 87 -8.96 -7.32 7.78
N GLU A 88 -8.17 -7.35 6.70
CA GLU A 88 -6.98 -8.20 6.57
C GLU A 88 -5.71 -7.38 6.20
N PRO A 89 -5.29 -6.39 7.01
CA PRO A 89 -4.25 -5.43 6.64
C PRO A 89 -2.90 -6.08 6.33
N TYR A 90 -2.52 -7.14 7.03
CA TYR A 90 -1.24 -7.82 6.77
C TYR A 90 -1.22 -8.54 5.42
N ARG A 91 -2.34 -9.13 4.99
CA ARG A 91 -2.46 -9.75 3.67
C ARG A 91 -2.44 -8.71 2.57
N ALA A 92 -3.14 -7.59 2.75
CA ALA A 92 -3.16 -6.48 1.80
C ALA A 92 -1.77 -5.86 1.61
N ILE A 93 -1.02 -5.64 2.70
CA ILE A 93 0.36 -5.12 2.65
C ILE A 93 1.29 -6.01 1.81
N GLN A 94 1.12 -7.34 1.86
CA GLN A 94 1.91 -8.28 1.07
C GLN A 94 1.64 -8.22 -0.44
N ARG A 95 0.53 -7.57 -0.86
CA ARG A 95 0.18 -7.35 -2.27
C ARG A 95 0.67 -6.02 -2.81
N THR A 96 1.29 -5.19 -1.98
CA THR A 96 1.75 -3.86 -2.36
C THR A 96 3.20 -3.67 -2.01
N SER A 97 3.89 -2.84 -2.78
CA SER A 97 5.21 -2.35 -2.43
C SER A 97 5.27 -0.83 -2.58
N VAL A 98 6.17 -0.22 -1.83
CA VAL A 98 6.43 1.22 -1.87
C VAL A 98 7.91 1.41 -2.15
N ALA A 99 8.24 2.04 -3.28
CA ALA A 99 9.63 2.27 -3.65
C ALA A 99 10.23 3.44 -2.84
N ARG A 100 9.58 4.60 -2.91
CA ARG A 100 9.99 5.80 -2.17
C ARG A 100 8.80 6.73 -1.95
N ILE A 101 8.69 7.32 -0.76
CA ILE A 101 7.72 8.39 -0.46
C ILE A 101 8.45 9.50 0.29
N GLY A 102 8.94 10.52 -0.43
CA GLY A 102 9.66 11.64 0.16
C GLY A 102 10.74 11.16 1.14
N ASP A 103 10.72 11.72 2.35
CA ASP A 103 11.63 11.33 3.44
C ASP A 103 11.02 10.25 4.37
N TYR A 104 9.81 9.75 4.09
CA TYR A 104 9.13 8.77 4.94
C TYR A 104 9.47 7.31 4.59
N VAL A 105 9.75 7.05 3.33
CA VAL A 105 10.18 5.74 2.83
C VAL A 105 11.38 5.99 1.92
N VAL A 106 12.57 5.82 2.45
CA VAL A 106 13.85 6.02 1.75
C VAL A 106 14.68 4.78 2.00
N PRO A 107 15.36 4.23 1.00
CA PRO A 107 16.40 3.22 1.23
C PRO A 107 17.47 3.75 2.18
N GLU A 108 18.00 2.91 3.05
CA GLU A 108 19.11 3.29 3.94
C GLU A 108 20.41 3.41 3.14
N ASP A 109 20.99 4.60 3.09
CA ASP A 109 22.17 4.92 2.25
C ASP A 109 23.44 4.11 2.62
N ARG A 110 23.48 3.51 3.80
CA ARG A 110 24.60 2.72 4.29
C ARG A 110 24.53 1.24 3.96
N LEU A 111 23.37 0.77 3.49
CA LEU A 111 23.17 -0.61 3.12
C LEU A 111 23.62 -0.86 1.68
N THR A 112 24.24 -2.00 1.46
CA THR A 112 24.44 -2.54 0.12
C THR A 112 23.10 -2.93 -0.49
N LEU A 113 23.05 -3.12 -1.81
CA LEU A 113 21.83 -3.58 -2.50
C LEU A 113 21.27 -4.87 -1.89
N ASN A 114 22.13 -5.84 -1.60
CA ASN A 114 21.71 -7.12 -1.03
C ASN A 114 21.15 -6.96 0.39
N GLU A 115 21.75 -6.11 1.22
CA GLU A 115 21.24 -5.81 2.57
C GLU A 115 19.91 -5.07 2.51
N SER A 116 19.75 -4.10 1.59
CA SER A 116 18.49 -3.40 1.36
C SER A 116 17.38 -4.34 0.88
N VAL A 117 17.71 -5.29 -0.01
CA VAL A 117 16.77 -6.34 -0.45
C VAL A 117 16.39 -7.25 0.72
N ALA A 118 17.36 -7.66 1.54
CA ALA A 118 17.09 -8.51 2.71
C ALA A 118 16.22 -7.81 3.75
N GLU A 119 16.51 -6.56 4.07
CA GLU A 119 15.70 -5.73 4.97
C GLU A 119 14.26 -5.62 4.44
N ARG A 120 14.10 -5.31 3.15
CA ARG A 120 12.79 -5.18 2.53
C ARG A 120 12.01 -6.48 2.54
N CYS A 121 12.65 -7.60 2.24
CA CYS A 121 12.04 -8.92 2.33
C CYS A 121 11.54 -9.22 3.75
N HIS A 122 12.30 -8.81 4.76
CA HIS A 122 11.92 -8.99 6.16
C HIS A 122 10.69 -8.15 6.52
N LEU A 123 10.65 -6.88 6.10
CA LEU A 123 9.54 -5.97 6.36
C LEU A 123 8.24 -6.39 5.65
N ASP A 124 8.35 -6.89 4.43
CA ASP A 124 7.20 -7.27 3.61
C ASP A 124 6.86 -8.78 3.71
N ALA A 125 7.54 -9.53 4.58
CA ALA A 125 7.41 -10.99 4.75
C ALA A 125 7.57 -11.79 3.44
N VAL A 126 8.51 -11.37 2.60
CA VAL A 126 8.84 -12.01 1.31
C VAL A 126 9.99 -12.98 1.49
N ASN A 127 9.98 -14.08 0.74
CA ASN A 127 11.07 -15.05 0.77
C ASN A 127 12.34 -14.46 0.12
N LEU A 128 13.43 -14.36 0.89
CA LEU A 128 14.69 -13.75 0.46
C LEU A 128 15.29 -14.42 -0.78
N LYS A 129 15.33 -15.78 -0.84
CA LYS A 129 15.89 -16.51 -2.00
C LYS A 129 15.15 -16.18 -3.30
N LYS A 130 13.81 -16.01 -3.21
CA LYS A 130 13.00 -15.61 -4.37
C LYS A 130 13.30 -14.17 -4.78
N ALA A 131 13.51 -13.28 -3.84
CA ALA A 131 13.86 -11.89 -4.10
C ALA A 131 15.25 -11.77 -4.73
N GLU A 132 16.26 -12.45 -4.20
CA GLU A 132 17.62 -12.48 -4.76
C GLU A 132 17.65 -13.00 -6.22
N SER A 133 16.85 -14.04 -6.50
CA SER A 133 16.72 -14.54 -7.89
C SER A 133 16.13 -13.48 -8.83
N ARG A 134 15.15 -12.70 -8.35
CA ARG A 134 14.56 -11.61 -9.12
C ARG A 134 15.53 -10.43 -9.31
N VAL A 135 16.31 -10.09 -8.29
CA VAL A 135 17.33 -9.03 -8.40
C VAL A 135 18.35 -9.40 -9.49
N ARG A 136 18.88 -10.62 -9.50
CA ARG A 136 19.79 -11.09 -10.55
C ARG A 136 19.20 -11.01 -11.95
N GLN A 137 17.92 -11.39 -12.12
CA GLN A 137 17.24 -11.24 -13.40
C GLN A 137 17.13 -9.77 -13.85
N ILE A 138 16.94 -8.85 -12.91
CA ILE A 138 16.87 -7.42 -13.21
C ILE A 138 18.26 -6.89 -13.56
N GLU A 139 19.31 -7.29 -12.83
CA GLU A 139 20.70 -6.94 -13.11
C GLU A 139 21.12 -7.38 -14.53
N GLU A 140 20.72 -8.58 -14.96
CA GLU A 140 20.97 -9.07 -16.31
C GLU A 140 20.27 -8.26 -17.42
N ILE A 141 19.12 -7.61 -17.09
CA ILE A 141 18.36 -6.79 -18.04
C ILE A 141 18.91 -5.36 -18.13
N VAL A 142 19.35 -4.83 -16.99
CA VAL A 142 19.78 -3.42 -16.87
C VAL A 142 21.25 -3.24 -17.23
N GLY A 143 22.07 -4.28 -17.16
CA GLY A 143 23.50 -4.31 -17.52
C GLY A 143 24.38 -3.90 -16.38
#